data_29b3ea9742e4df9b966c4dc3cb7ea0d5
#
_entry.id   29b3ea9742e4df9b966c4dc3cb7ea0d5
#
_cell.length_a   1.000
_cell.length_b   1.000
_cell.length_c   1.000
_cell.angle_alpha   90.00
_cell.angle_beta   90.00
_cell.angle_gamma   90.00
#
_symmetry.space_group_name_H-M   'P 1'
#
loop_
_entity.id
_entity.type
_entity.pdbx_description
1 polymer ?
#
loop_
_entity_poly.entity_id
_entity_poly.type
_entity_poly.pdbx_seq_one_letter_code
_entity_poly.pdbx_strand_id
1 'polypeptide(L)'
;MQIGFIGLGAVVETAYLPALRRLGDVIDRCQGYDLDCSRALPGIQRCSSLSALLAEPLDTLFITTSSLQHLPVLERALASGISRIVVEKPIVANLEQAARLRALLAPTEQAARVLALDHWMARGVALNAPGPLWRAEGEA
;
A
#
# COMPACT_ATOMS: atom_id res chain seq x y z
N MET A 1 -6.73 -8.90 13.45
CA MET A 1 -6.50 -7.74 12.56
C MET A 1 -7.18 -7.99 11.22
N GLN A 2 -7.97 -7.04 10.72
CA GLN A 2 -8.65 -7.11 9.44
C GLN A 2 -7.89 -6.28 8.39
N ILE A 3 -7.55 -6.91 7.28
CA ILE A 3 -6.71 -6.31 6.25
C ILE A 3 -7.48 -6.19 4.93
N GLY A 4 -7.40 -5.02 4.31
CA GLY A 4 -7.94 -4.76 2.98
C GLY A 4 -6.85 -4.58 1.92
N PHE A 5 -7.12 -5.01 0.69
CA PHE A 5 -6.27 -4.78 -0.48
C PHE A 5 -7.08 -4.13 -1.61
N ILE A 6 -6.55 -3.06 -2.18
CA ILE A 6 -7.05 -2.47 -3.42
C ILE A 6 -6.01 -2.70 -4.52
N GLY A 7 -6.37 -3.53 -5.50
CA GLY A 7 -5.45 -4.11 -6.47
C GLY A 7 -4.93 -5.47 -6.01
N LEU A 8 -5.29 -6.53 -6.71
CA LEU A 8 -4.89 -7.91 -6.42
C LEU A 8 -3.82 -8.39 -7.43
N GLY A 9 -2.82 -7.54 -7.63
CA GLY A 9 -1.72 -7.81 -8.56
C GLY A 9 -0.63 -8.70 -7.99
N ALA A 10 0.42 -8.90 -8.79
CA ALA A 10 1.54 -9.77 -8.48
C ALA A 10 2.23 -9.45 -7.14
N VAL A 11 2.33 -8.17 -6.76
CA VAL A 11 2.98 -7.79 -5.49
C VAL A 11 2.20 -8.32 -4.28
N VAL A 12 0.88 -8.37 -4.34
CA VAL A 12 0.06 -8.95 -3.28
C VAL A 12 0.31 -10.45 -3.18
N GLU A 13 0.30 -11.13 -4.32
CA GLU A 13 0.50 -12.57 -4.39
C GLU A 13 1.91 -13.01 -3.96
N THR A 14 2.95 -12.31 -4.43
CA THR A 14 4.34 -12.75 -4.29
C THR A 14 5.07 -12.17 -3.07
N ALA A 15 4.59 -11.05 -2.52
CA ALA A 15 5.23 -10.38 -1.40
C ALA A 15 4.31 -10.27 -0.17
N TYR A 16 3.15 -9.64 -0.29
CA TYR A 16 2.31 -9.37 0.88
C TYR A 16 1.69 -10.62 1.48
N LEU A 17 1.02 -11.45 0.69
CA LEU A 17 0.39 -12.66 1.23
C LEU A 17 1.38 -13.62 1.89
N PRO A 18 2.56 -13.91 1.32
CA PRO A 18 3.56 -14.71 1.99
C PRO A 18 4.07 -14.09 3.30
N ALA A 19 4.23 -12.76 3.35
CA ALA A 19 4.63 -12.06 4.56
C ALA A 19 3.54 -12.11 5.65
N LEU A 20 2.28 -11.86 5.26
CA LEU A 20 1.15 -11.89 6.19
C LEU A 20 0.89 -13.29 6.76
N ARG A 21 1.06 -14.35 5.97
CA ARG A 21 0.94 -15.73 6.45
C ARG A 21 1.94 -16.07 7.57
N ARG A 22 3.10 -15.40 7.61
CA ARG A 22 4.09 -15.56 8.69
C ARG A 22 3.64 -14.92 10.01
N LEU A 23 2.68 -14.02 9.99
CA LEU A 23 2.09 -13.42 11.17
C LEU A 23 1.04 -14.33 11.85
N GLY A 24 0.64 -15.42 11.17
CA GLY A 24 -0.26 -16.43 11.72
C GLY A 24 -1.59 -15.84 12.20
N ASP A 25 -2.00 -16.24 13.39
CA ASP A 25 -3.31 -15.93 13.99
C ASP A 25 -3.54 -14.44 14.33
N VAL A 26 -2.56 -13.58 14.07
CA VAL A 26 -2.74 -12.11 14.23
C VAL A 26 -3.70 -11.54 13.18
N ILE A 27 -3.86 -12.25 12.04
CA ILE A 27 -4.72 -11.81 10.93
C ILE A 27 -6.00 -12.64 10.94
N ASP A 28 -7.12 -11.98 11.25
CA ASP A 28 -8.43 -12.61 11.30
C ASP A 28 -9.05 -12.75 9.90
N ARG A 29 -8.87 -11.73 9.05
CA ARG A 29 -9.51 -11.67 7.74
C ARG A 29 -8.73 -10.81 6.76
N CYS A 30 -8.62 -11.30 5.53
CA CYS A 30 -8.15 -10.53 4.39
C CYS A 30 -9.29 -10.33 3.38
N GLN A 31 -9.52 -9.08 2.98
CA GLN A 31 -10.51 -8.70 1.98
C GLN A 31 -9.85 -7.94 0.84
N GLY A 32 -10.43 -7.94 -0.35
CA GLY A 32 -9.82 -7.26 -1.46
C GLY A 32 -10.78 -6.87 -2.56
N TYR A 33 -10.38 -5.86 -3.30
CA TYR A 33 -11.06 -5.39 -4.50
C TYR A 33 -10.06 -5.17 -5.64
N ASP A 34 -10.42 -5.60 -6.82
CA ASP A 34 -9.72 -5.32 -8.08
C ASP A 34 -10.73 -4.96 -9.17
N LEU A 35 -10.36 -4.05 -10.07
CA LEU A 35 -11.17 -3.70 -11.25
C LEU A 35 -11.36 -4.91 -12.17
N ASP A 36 -10.32 -5.73 -12.31
CA ASP A 36 -10.40 -7.00 -13.02
C ASP A 36 -11.14 -8.02 -12.17
N CYS A 37 -12.37 -8.34 -12.57
CA CYS A 37 -13.22 -9.27 -11.84
C CYS A 37 -12.69 -10.72 -11.85
N SER A 38 -11.79 -11.07 -12.75
CA SER A 38 -11.15 -12.38 -12.80
C SER A 38 -10.03 -12.57 -11.75
N ARG A 39 -9.52 -11.46 -11.19
CA ARG A 39 -8.48 -11.49 -10.17
C ARG A 39 -9.02 -11.99 -8.84
N ALA A 40 -8.56 -13.19 -8.45
CA ALA A 40 -8.85 -13.79 -7.16
C ALA A 40 -7.56 -14.38 -6.58
N LEU A 41 -7.29 -14.12 -5.31
CA LEU A 41 -6.12 -14.65 -4.63
C LEU A 41 -6.55 -15.53 -3.45
N PRO A 42 -5.95 -16.72 -3.26
CA PRO A 42 -6.27 -17.61 -2.15
C PRO A 42 -6.05 -16.92 -0.79
N GLY A 43 -7.09 -16.94 0.06
CA GLY A 43 -7.07 -16.31 1.38
C GLY A 43 -7.51 -14.86 1.39
N ILE A 44 -7.91 -14.28 0.25
CA ILE A 44 -8.53 -12.97 0.18
C ILE A 44 -10.00 -13.12 -0.21
N GLN A 45 -10.90 -12.64 0.64
CA GLN A 45 -12.32 -12.53 0.32
C GLN A 45 -12.55 -11.33 -0.59
N ARG A 46 -13.04 -11.56 -1.81
CA ARG A 46 -13.29 -10.50 -2.77
C ARG A 46 -14.53 -9.69 -2.40
N CYS A 47 -14.42 -8.36 -2.41
CA CYS A 47 -15.53 -7.43 -2.33
C CYS A 47 -16.06 -7.10 -3.73
N SER A 48 -17.36 -6.83 -3.82
CA SER A 48 -18.06 -6.54 -5.09
C SER A 48 -17.71 -5.17 -5.67
N SER A 49 -17.28 -4.23 -4.82
CA SER A 49 -16.89 -2.88 -5.24
C SER A 49 -15.85 -2.28 -4.29
N LEU A 50 -15.18 -1.23 -4.75
CA LEU A 50 -14.28 -0.45 -3.90
C LEU A 50 -15.04 0.16 -2.70
N SER A 51 -16.26 0.64 -2.90
CA SER A 51 -17.07 1.20 -1.82
C SER A 51 -17.46 0.14 -0.79
N ALA A 52 -17.75 -1.09 -1.22
CA ALA A 52 -18.02 -2.20 -0.32
C ALA A 52 -16.77 -2.54 0.53
N LEU A 53 -15.58 -2.58 -0.06
CA LEU A 53 -14.35 -2.80 0.69
C LEU A 53 -14.08 -1.68 1.70
N LEU A 54 -14.25 -0.42 1.29
CA LEU A 54 -14.00 0.74 2.17
C LEU A 54 -15.04 0.89 3.30
N ALA A 55 -16.17 0.21 3.21
CA ALA A 55 -17.19 0.16 4.28
C ALA A 55 -16.91 -0.94 5.32
N GLU A 56 -15.96 -1.84 5.05
CA GLU A 56 -15.58 -2.89 6.00
C GLU A 56 -14.75 -2.30 7.17
N PRO A 57 -14.81 -2.90 8.36
CA PRO A 57 -14.06 -2.45 9.53
C PRO A 57 -12.58 -2.85 9.43
N LEU A 58 -11.85 -2.22 8.53
CA LEU A 58 -10.45 -2.54 8.27
C LEU A 58 -9.50 -1.85 9.27
N ASP A 59 -8.59 -2.63 9.83
CA ASP A 59 -7.48 -2.10 10.64
C ASP A 59 -6.37 -1.51 9.76
N THR A 60 -6.14 -2.13 8.59
CA THR A 60 -5.09 -1.71 7.65
C THR A 60 -5.57 -1.93 6.21
N LEU A 61 -5.35 -0.94 5.38
CA LEU A 61 -5.64 -0.99 3.95
C LEU A 61 -4.34 -0.85 3.14
N PHE A 62 -4.12 -1.76 2.21
CA PHE A 62 -3.02 -1.71 1.25
C PHE A 62 -3.55 -1.23 -0.10
N ILE A 63 -2.93 -0.19 -0.66
CA ILE A 63 -3.18 0.30 -2.02
C ILE A 63 -2.04 -0.18 -2.90
N THR A 64 -2.35 -1.16 -3.75
CA THR A 64 -1.42 -1.93 -4.58
C THR A 64 -1.83 -1.92 -6.05
N THR A 65 -2.54 -0.88 -6.47
CA THR A 65 -2.97 -0.62 -7.84
C THR A 65 -1.80 -0.13 -8.72
N SER A 66 -2.08 0.30 -9.94
CA SER A 66 -1.09 1.05 -10.73
C SER A 66 -0.83 2.43 -10.13
N SER A 67 0.38 2.97 -10.33
CA SER A 67 0.80 4.26 -9.76
C SER A 67 -0.11 5.43 -10.12
N LEU A 68 -0.72 5.42 -11.31
CA LEU A 68 -1.69 6.44 -11.73
C LEU A 68 -2.95 6.45 -10.85
N GLN A 69 -3.30 5.31 -10.26
CA GLN A 69 -4.50 5.14 -9.44
C GLN A 69 -4.22 5.31 -7.94
N HIS A 70 -2.97 5.36 -7.50
CA HIS A 70 -2.64 5.45 -6.07
C HIS A 70 -3.30 6.67 -5.42
N LEU A 71 -3.10 7.87 -5.96
CA LEU A 71 -3.65 9.09 -5.36
C LEU A 71 -5.19 9.12 -5.37
N PRO A 72 -5.91 8.88 -6.49
CA PRO A 72 -7.37 8.83 -6.48
C PRO A 72 -7.95 7.81 -5.49
N VAL A 73 -7.30 6.67 -5.34
CA VAL A 73 -7.72 5.63 -4.40
C VAL A 73 -7.42 6.05 -2.96
N LEU A 74 -6.25 6.66 -2.71
CA LEU A 74 -5.87 7.17 -1.40
C LEU A 74 -6.83 8.26 -0.89
N GLU A 75 -7.26 9.19 -1.76
CA GLU A 75 -8.25 10.21 -1.42
C GLU A 75 -9.56 9.57 -0.90
N ARG A 76 -10.04 8.53 -1.57
CA ARG A 76 -11.23 7.78 -1.14
C ARG A 76 -11.00 7.01 0.17
N ALA A 77 -9.85 6.39 0.31
CA ALA A 77 -9.50 5.65 1.52
C ALA A 77 -9.39 6.56 2.75
N LEU A 78 -8.82 7.75 2.59
CA LEU A 78 -8.78 8.75 3.67
C LEU A 78 -10.17 9.22 4.08
N ALA A 79 -11.09 9.39 3.12
CA ALA A 79 -12.48 9.77 3.39
C ALA A 79 -13.28 8.68 4.12
N SER A 80 -12.89 7.40 4.03
CA SER A 80 -13.59 6.30 4.70
C SER A 80 -13.27 6.14 6.19
N GLY A 81 -12.30 6.88 6.72
CA GLY A 81 -11.95 6.83 8.15
C GLY A 81 -10.97 5.70 8.54
N ILE A 82 -10.47 4.90 7.60
CA ILE A 82 -9.50 3.83 7.88
C ILE A 82 -8.23 4.42 8.51
N SER A 83 -7.78 3.84 9.61
CA SER A 83 -6.73 4.43 10.45
C SER A 83 -5.30 4.19 9.93
N ARG A 84 -5.07 3.12 9.17
CA ARG A 84 -3.76 2.78 8.58
C ARG A 84 -3.90 2.47 7.10
N ILE A 85 -3.21 3.24 6.27
CA ILE A 85 -3.22 3.08 4.81
C ILE A 85 -1.77 2.96 4.35
N VAL A 86 -1.45 1.84 3.73
CA VAL A 86 -0.16 1.56 3.13
C VAL A 86 -0.28 1.73 1.62
N VAL A 87 0.54 2.58 1.02
CA VAL A 87 0.51 2.84 -0.41
C VAL A 87 1.80 2.34 -1.05
N GLU A 88 1.66 1.55 -2.09
CA GLU A 88 2.80 1.09 -2.90
C GLU A 88 3.51 2.24 -3.63
N LYS A 89 4.77 1.98 -3.92
CA LYS A 89 5.63 2.90 -4.67
C LYS A 89 5.32 2.86 -6.18
N PRO A 90 5.49 3.98 -6.87
CA PRO A 90 5.56 5.34 -6.34
C PRO A 90 4.17 5.80 -5.88
N ILE A 91 4.10 6.51 -4.77
CA ILE A 91 2.82 6.98 -4.20
C ILE A 91 2.06 7.92 -5.16
N VAL A 92 2.79 8.62 -6.02
CA VAL A 92 2.26 9.50 -7.07
C VAL A 92 3.00 9.27 -8.38
N ALA A 93 2.32 9.49 -9.50
CA ALA A 93 2.85 9.21 -10.83
C ALA A 93 3.46 10.45 -11.54
N ASN A 94 3.14 11.67 -11.06
CA ASN A 94 3.59 12.91 -11.69
C ASN A 94 3.60 14.09 -10.70
N LEU A 95 4.12 15.25 -11.13
CA LEU A 95 4.25 16.44 -10.29
C LEU A 95 2.91 17.05 -9.87
N GLU A 96 1.88 16.98 -10.70
CA GLU A 96 0.54 17.44 -10.37
C GLU A 96 -0.02 16.63 -9.19
N GLN A 97 0.06 15.30 -9.28
CA GLN A 97 -0.33 14.41 -8.19
C GLN A 97 0.53 14.66 -6.93
N ALA A 98 1.81 14.99 -7.07
CA ALA A 98 2.66 15.31 -5.93
C ALA A 98 2.19 16.58 -5.19
N ALA A 99 1.77 17.62 -5.93
CA ALA A 99 1.21 18.83 -5.33
C ALA A 99 -0.12 18.55 -4.61
N ARG A 100 -0.99 17.74 -5.22
CA ARG A 100 -2.27 17.30 -4.60
C ARG A 100 -2.03 16.45 -3.35
N LEU A 101 -1.11 15.49 -3.40
CA LEU A 101 -0.75 14.67 -2.24
C LEU A 101 -0.26 15.53 -1.08
N ARG A 102 0.60 16.52 -1.35
CA ARG A 102 1.10 17.45 -0.32
C ARG A 102 -0.05 18.21 0.36
N ALA A 103 -1.01 18.69 -0.41
CA ALA A 103 -2.19 19.36 0.13
C ALA A 103 -3.08 18.41 0.94
N LEU A 104 -3.29 17.18 0.44
CA LEU A 104 -4.09 16.15 1.07
C LEU A 104 -3.52 15.72 2.44
N LEU A 105 -2.19 15.62 2.55
CA LEU A 105 -1.48 15.21 3.76
C LEU A 105 -0.99 16.39 4.62
N ALA A 106 -1.35 17.64 4.29
CA ALA A 106 -0.99 18.79 5.10
C ALA A 106 -1.53 18.72 6.55
N PRO A 107 -2.77 18.22 6.81
CA PRO A 107 -3.19 17.92 8.18
C PRO A 107 -2.38 16.75 8.75
N THR A 108 -1.74 16.97 9.90
CA THR A 108 -0.87 15.97 10.57
C THR A 108 -1.59 14.64 10.84
N GLU A 109 -2.86 14.69 11.20
CA GLU A 109 -3.70 13.52 11.43
C GLU A 109 -3.92 12.67 10.15
N GLN A 110 -4.02 13.30 8.97
CA GLN A 110 -4.09 12.57 7.70
C GLN A 110 -2.74 11.95 7.35
N ALA A 111 -1.66 12.70 7.51
CA ALA A 111 -0.30 12.20 7.27
C ALA A 111 0.04 11.01 8.17
N ALA A 112 -0.37 11.05 9.44
CA ALA A 112 -0.13 9.96 10.39
C ALA A 112 -0.82 8.63 10.03
N ARG A 113 -1.83 8.66 9.16
CA ARG A 113 -2.56 7.47 8.69
C ARG A 113 -1.92 6.80 7.47
N VAL A 114 -1.03 7.50 6.77
CA VAL A 114 -0.48 7.05 5.48
C VAL A 114 0.98 6.66 5.60
N LEU A 115 1.28 5.45 5.20
CA LEU A 115 2.63 4.93 5.03
C LEU A 115 2.90 4.70 3.54
N ALA A 116 3.82 5.48 2.96
CA ALA A 116 4.37 5.19 1.64
C ALA A 116 5.43 4.10 1.78
N LEU A 117 5.25 2.97 1.09
CA LEU A 117 6.15 1.85 1.19
C LEU A 117 7.18 1.88 0.05
N ASP A 118 8.45 2.08 0.42
CA ASP A 118 9.59 1.86 -0.49
C ASP A 118 10.37 0.63 -0.03
N HIS A 119 9.91 -0.54 -0.45
CA HIS A 119 10.50 -1.81 -0.03
C HIS A 119 11.86 -2.12 -0.67
N TRP A 120 12.31 -1.33 -1.65
CA TRP A 120 13.66 -1.51 -2.21
C TRP A 120 14.74 -1.13 -1.20
N MET A 121 14.53 -0.03 -0.50
CA MET A 121 15.42 0.44 0.57
C MET A 121 15.33 -0.40 1.84
N ALA A 122 14.21 -1.09 2.06
CA ALA A 122 14.00 -1.93 3.24
C ALA A 122 14.64 -3.33 3.13
N ARG A 123 15.28 -3.69 2.03
CA ARG A 123 16.05 -4.93 1.94
C ARG A 123 17.29 -4.81 2.82
N GLY A 124 17.42 -5.73 3.80
CA GLY A 124 18.51 -5.74 4.78
C GLY A 124 19.92 -5.62 4.18
N VAL A 125 20.11 -6.07 2.93
CA VAL A 125 21.36 -5.90 2.17
C VAL A 125 21.68 -4.42 1.91
N ALA A 126 20.67 -3.58 1.60
CA ALA A 126 20.89 -2.16 1.36
C ALA A 126 21.18 -1.39 2.64
N LEU A 127 20.54 -1.79 3.77
CA LEU A 127 20.70 -1.10 5.06
C LEU A 127 21.89 -1.61 5.86
N ASN A 128 22.32 -2.86 5.67
CA ASN A 128 23.38 -3.52 6.45
C ASN A 128 24.64 -3.80 5.64
N ALA A 129 24.74 -3.32 4.39
CA ALA A 129 25.97 -3.47 3.63
C ALA A 129 27.12 -2.70 4.28
N PRO A 130 28.30 -3.34 4.47
CA PRO A 130 29.46 -2.64 4.97
C PRO A 130 29.98 -1.65 3.90
N GLY A 131 29.65 -0.39 4.06
CA GLY A 131 30.03 0.69 3.18
C GLY A 131 28.90 1.24 2.30
N PRO A 132 29.07 2.40 1.72
CA PRO A 132 28.05 3.04 0.90
C PRO A 132 27.86 2.28 -0.42
N LEU A 133 26.69 1.70 -0.62
CA LEU A 133 26.27 1.08 -1.89
C LEU A 133 26.03 2.11 -3.01
N TRP A 134 26.04 3.40 -2.68
CA TRP A 134 25.75 4.54 -3.55
C TRP A 134 26.80 5.63 -3.39
N ARG A 135 28.04 5.35 -3.66
CA ARG A 135 28.98 6.43 -3.98
C ARG A 135 28.59 6.98 -5.33
N ALA A 136 28.33 8.28 -5.40
CA ALA A 136 28.23 8.95 -6.69
C ALA A 136 29.53 8.69 -7.46
N GLU A 137 29.44 8.27 -8.72
CA GLU A 137 30.60 8.17 -9.59
C GLU A 137 31.26 9.56 -9.65
N GLY A 138 32.48 9.72 -9.13
CA GLY A 138 33.22 10.98 -9.14
C GLY A 138 33.70 11.50 -7.77
N GLU A 139 33.32 10.86 -6.65
CA GLU A 139 33.93 11.14 -5.36
C GLU A 139 35.09 10.16 -5.12
N ALA A 140 36.30 10.59 -5.58
CA ALA A 140 37.56 9.95 -5.25
C ALA A 140 38.19 10.61 -4.03
#